data_4bac8a2f48c17163ca63d9c1da306cd8
#
_entry.id   4bac8a2f48c17163ca63d9c1da306cd8
#
_cell.length_a   1.000
_cell.length_b   1.000
_cell.length_c   1.000
_cell.angle_alpha   90.00
_cell.angle_beta   90.00
_cell.angle_gamma   90.00
#
_symmetry.space_group_name_H-M   'P 1'
#
loop_
_entity.id
_entity.type
_entity.pdbx_description
1 polymer ?
#
loop_
_entity_poly.entity_id
_entity_poly.type
_entity_poly.pdbx_seq_one_letter_code
_entity_poly.pdbx_strand_id
1 'polypeptide(L)'
;MSRTGRLFLLMDALRGNRRPVTAAVLAEKLGVSERTIYRDIQTLAGLGAPIEGEAGVGYLLRAGMFLPPLMFDADELEALVLGARWVKQQGDDGLAQAAANALAKIATATPRDLRDAMAETSLWVPGRRVPVSTEAFLKPAREAIRNEHKLRMAYRDEAGSESTRVVWPFALAFFEGRRILAGWCELRSSFRHFRIDRIAEAGSTGERYPAHRSDLLARWRKELAIDPDS
;
A
#
# COMPACT_ATOMS: atom_id res chain seq x y z
N MET A 1 5.35 -35.53 -2.80
CA MET A 1 5.05 -34.10 -2.56
C MET A 1 3.53 -33.92 -2.59
N SER A 2 2.94 -33.25 -1.60
CA SER A 2 1.49 -32.98 -1.59
C SER A 2 1.12 -32.02 -2.73
N ARG A 3 -0.13 -32.08 -3.23
CA ARG A 3 -0.62 -31.15 -4.26
C ARG A 3 -0.50 -29.70 -3.82
N THR A 4 -0.88 -29.42 -2.59
CA THR A 4 -0.82 -28.07 -2.01
C THR A 4 0.62 -27.56 -1.95
N GLY A 5 1.56 -28.34 -1.42
CA GLY A 5 2.98 -27.96 -1.37
C GLY A 5 3.55 -27.68 -2.76
N ARG A 6 3.11 -28.44 -3.78
CA ARG A 6 3.56 -28.21 -5.16
C ARG A 6 3.03 -26.90 -5.75
N LEU A 7 1.77 -26.52 -5.47
CA LEU A 7 1.22 -25.23 -5.90
C LEU A 7 2.01 -24.05 -5.33
N PHE A 8 2.50 -24.15 -4.09
CA PHE A 8 3.38 -23.15 -3.49
C PHE A 8 4.72 -23.05 -4.18
N LEU A 9 5.38 -24.16 -4.39
CA LEU A 9 6.67 -24.20 -5.08
C LEU A 9 6.55 -23.68 -6.52
N LEU A 10 5.43 -23.97 -7.20
CA LEU A 10 5.16 -23.43 -8.53
C LEU A 10 5.00 -21.91 -8.52
N MET A 11 4.29 -21.36 -7.55
CA MET A 11 4.16 -19.92 -7.39
C MET A 11 5.51 -19.25 -7.10
N ASP A 12 6.31 -19.82 -6.22
CA ASP A 12 7.66 -19.30 -5.92
C ASP A 12 8.58 -19.38 -7.14
N ALA A 13 8.47 -20.46 -7.91
CA ALA A 13 9.22 -20.62 -9.16
C ALA A 13 8.84 -19.54 -10.19
N LEU A 14 7.57 -19.14 -10.27
CA LEU A 14 7.11 -18.08 -11.15
C LEU A 14 7.47 -16.68 -10.64
N ARG A 15 7.41 -16.44 -9.33
CA ARG A 15 7.64 -15.12 -8.70
C ARG A 15 9.04 -14.56 -8.93
N GLY A 16 10.06 -15.42 -8.97
CA GLY A 16 11.46 -15.00 -9.18
C GLY A 16 11.78 -14.56 -10.61
N ASN A 17 10.86 -14.68 -11.56
CA ASN A 17 11.13 -14.46 -12.97
C ASN A 17 10.44 -13.20 -13.49
N ARG A 18 11.21 -12.41 -14.27
CA ARG A 18 10.72 -11.22 -14.99
C ARG A 18 10.34 -11.52 -16.45
N ARG A 19 10.56 -12.76 -16.91
CA ARG A 19 10.25 -13.25 -18.26
C ARG A 19 9.41 -14.53 -18.14
N PRO A 20 8.56 -14.84 -19.14
CA PRO A 20 7.80 -16.07 -19.15
C PRO A 20 8.71 -17.31 -19.01
N VAL A 21 8.28 -18.25 -18.16
CA VAL A 21 8.96 -19.54 -17.93
C VAL A 21 8.12 -20.64 -18.54
N THR A 22 8.74 -21.49 -19.36
CA THR A 22 8.02 -22.58 -20.03
C THR A 22 7.60 -23.69 -19.06
N ALA A 23 6.54 -24.42 -19.40
CA ALA A 23 6.08 -25.55 -18.61
C ALA A 23 7.15 -26.64 -18.44
N ALA A 24 8.02 -26.82 -19.45
CA ALA A 24 9.14 -27.76 -19.41
C ALA A 24 10.13 -27.41 -18.29
N VAL A 25 10.56 -26.15 -18.21
CA VAL A 25 11.49 -25.65 -17.17
C VAL A 25 10.87 -25.78 -15.77
N LEU A 26 9.59 -25.46 -15.65
CA LEU A 26 8.86 -25.59 -14.37
C LEU A 26 8.69 -27.07 -13.96
N ALA A 27 8.44 -27.93 -14.92
CA ALA A 27 8.30 -29.38 -14.70
C ALA A 27 9.62 -29.99 -14.23
N GLU A 28 10.73 -29.65 -14.85
CA GLU A 28 12.06 -30.08 -14.46
C GLU A 28 12.40 -29.58 -13.04
N LYS A 29 12.19 -28.28 -12.76
CA LYS A 29 12.46 -27.68 -11.45
C LYS A 29 11.67 -28.31 -10.32
N LEU A 30 10.43 -28.73 -10.58
CA LEU A 30 9.51 -29.28 -9.57
C LEU A 30 9.45 -30.80 -9.56
N GLY A 31 10.15 -31.47 -10.46
CA GLY A 31 10.18 -32.94 -10.57
C GLY A 31 8.82 -33.53 -10.93
N VAL A 32 8.07 -32.90 -11.85
CA VAL A 32 6.74 -33.35 -12.29
C VAL A 32 6.60 -33.29 -13.81
N SER A 33 5.52 -33.83 -14.38
CA SER A 33 5.24 -33.71 -15.81
C SER A 33 4.71 -32.31 -16.17
N GLU A 34 4.94 -31.87 -17.42
CA GLU A 34 4.37 -30.63 -17.96
C GLU A 34 2.83 -30.60 -17.86
N ARG A 35 2.18 -31.74 -18.09
CA ARG A 35 0.71 -31.89 -17.91
C ARG A 35 0.29 -31.53 -16.47
N THR A 36 1.11 -31.85 -15.48
CA THR A 36 0.86 -31.50 -14.08
C THR A 36 1.02 -29.97 -13.90
N ILE A 37 2.04 -29.36 -14.51
CA ILE A 37 2.24 -27.91 -14.48
C ILE A 37 1.04 -27.18 -15.08
N TYR A 38 0.56 -27.57 -16.26
CA TYR A 38 -0.61 -26.94 -16.88
C TYR A 38 -1.84 -26.99 -15.98
N ARG A 39 -2.11 -28.14 -15.35
CA ARG A 39 -3.25 -28.27 -14.43
C ARG A 39 -3.08 -27.44 -13.17
N ASP A 40 -1.87 -27.37 -12.64
CA ASP A 40 -1.58 -26.60 -11.44
C ASP A 40 -1.65 -25.07 -11.73
N ILE A 41 -1.21 -24.62 -12.90
CA ILE A 41 -1.38 -23.24 -13.36
C ILE A 41 -2.86 -22.86 -13.50
N GLN A 42 -3.67 -23.74 -14.12
CA GLN A 42 -5.11 -23.51 -14.20
C GLN A 42 -5.77 -23.44 -12.82
N THR A 43 -5.31 -24.26 -11.88
CA THR A 43 -5.78 -24.22 -10.49
C THR A 43 -5.44 -22.88 -9.82
N LEU A 44 -4.19 -22.43 -9.96
CA LEU A 44 -3.74 -21.15 -9.41
C LEU A 44 -4.48 -19.96 -10.04
N ALA A 45 -4.66 -19.98 -11.35
CA ALA A 45 -5.42 -18.94 -12.05
C ALA A 45 -6.90 -18.91 -11.59
N GLY A 46 -7.51 -20.09 -11.41
CA GLY A 46 -8.86 -20.22 -10.85
C GLY A 46 -8.98 -19.73 -9.40
N LEU A 47 -7.89 -19.74 -8.64
CA LEU A 47 -7.77 -19.17 -7.30
C LEU A 47 -7.47 -17.66 -7.33
N GLY A 48 -7.38 -17.04 -8.53
CA GLY A 48 -7.15 -15.61 -8.69
C GLY A 48 -5.69 -15.20 -8.80
N ALA A 49 -4.76 -16.15 -8.97
CA ALA A 49 -3.36 -15.80 -9.23
C ALA A 49 -3.25 -15.13 -10.62
N PRO A 50 -2.62 -13.94 -10.73
CA PRO A 50 -2.48 -13.21 -12.00
C PRO A 50 -1.37 -13.83 -12.86
N ILE A 51 -1.59 -15.06 -13.31
CA ILE A 51 -0.68 -15.79 -14.21
C ILE A 51 -1.10 -15.50 -15.65
N GLU A 52 -0.19 -14.94 -16.44
CA GLU A 52 -0.35 -14.72 -17.87
C GLU A 52 0.56 -15.68 -18.62
N GLY A 53 0.12 -16.06 -19.80
CA GLY A 53 0.88 -16.93 -20.71
C GLY A 53 0.04 -18.06 -21.25
N GLU A 54 0.65 -18.80 -22.17
CA GLU A 54 0.03 -19.93 -22.86
C GLU A 54 1.01 -21.07 -23.06
N ALA A 55 0.48 -22.24 -23.38
CA ALA A 55 1.27 -23.42 -23.68
C ALA A 55 2.23 -23.15 -24.85
N GLY A 56 3.51 -23.51 -24.68
CA GLY A 56 4.57 -23.30 -25.68
C GLY A 56 5.31 -21.97 -25.56
N VAL A 57 4.66 -20.91 -25.06
CA VAL A 57 5.30 -19.58 -24.88
C VAL A 57 5.90 -19.45 -23.47
N GLY A 58 5.18 -19.94 -22.47
CA GLY A 58 5.55 -19.87 -21.06
C GLY A 58 4.60 -19.04 -20.24
N TYR A 59 4.82 -19.05 -18.92
CA TYR A 59 3.97 -18.45 -17.92
C TYR A 59 4.74 -17.42 -17.11
N LEU A 60 4.10 -16.30 -16.84
CA LEU A 60 4.61 -15.20 -16.04
C LEU A 60 3.60 -14.86 -14.94
N LEU A 61 4.04 -14.83 -13.71
CA LEU A 61 3.26 -14.28 -12.62
C LEU A 61 3.42 -12.75 -12.66
N ARG A 62 2.36 -12.03 -13.01
CA ARG A 62 2.40 -10.57 -12.95
C ARG A 62 2.53 -10.10 -11.51
N ALA A 63 3.26 -9.02 -11.31
CA ALA A 63 3.29 -8.31 -10.04
C ALA A 63 1.87 -7.81 -9.71
N GLY A 64 1.15 -8.59 -8.97
CA GLY A 64 -0.22 -8.38 -8.53
C GLY A 64 -0.37 -8.90 -7.12
N MET A 65 -1.42 -8.47 -6.43
CA MET A 65 -1.65 -8.66 -5.00
C MET A 65 -2.05 -10.10 -4.59
N PHE A 66 -1.41 -11.12 -5.15
CA PHE A 66 -1.57 -12.47 -4.66
C PHE A 66 -0.53 -12.71 -3.55
N LEU A 67 -0.99 -12.73 -2.31
CA LEU A 67 -0.19 -13.16 -1.18
C LEU A 67 -0.23 -14.70 -1.11
N PRO A 68 0.92 -15.38 -0.88
CA PRO A 68 0.89 -16.81 -0.55
C PRO A 68 0.06 -17.02 0.70
N PRO A 69 -0.35 -18.26 1.03
CA PRO A 69 -0.90 -18.52 2.33
C PRO A 69 0.04 -18.00 3.41
N LEU A 70 -0.43 -17.02 4.13
CA LEU A 70 0.23 -16.49 5.29
C LEU A 70 -0.28 -17.29 6.49
N MET A 71 0.63 -17.70 7.36
CA MET A 71 0.30 -18.25 8.67
C MET A 71 0.46 -17.10 9.66
N PHE A 72 -0.62 -16.72 10.29
CA PHE A 72 -0.62 -15.70 11.34
C PHE A 72 -0.81 -16.37 12.69
N ASP A 73 -0.08 -15.92 13.70
CA ASP A 73 -0.38 -16.19 15.10
C ASP A 73 -1.39 -15.17 15.66
N ALA A 74 -1.78 -15.33 16.91
CA ALA A 74 -2.79 -14.48 17.54
C ALA A 74 -2.29 -13.03 17.70
N ASP A 75 -1.04 -12.83 18.08
CA ASP A 75 -0.44 -11.52 18.30
C ASP A 75 -0.31 -10.74 17.00
N GLU A 76 0.07 -11.42 15.91
CA GLU A 76 0.14 -10.83 14.57
C GLU A 76 -1.24 -10.37 14.07
N LEU A 77 -2.27 -11.17 14.32
CA LEU A 77 -3.65 -10.81 13.98
C LEU A 77 -4.14 -9.62 14.83
N GLU A 78 -3.85 -9.59 16.13
CA GLU A 78 -4.17 -8.44 16.99
C GLU A 78 -3.49 -7.15 16.51
N ALA A 79 -2.21 -7.22 16.16
CA ALA A 79 -1.47 -6.09 15.62
C ALA A 79 -2.09 -5.56 14.32
N LEU A 80 -2.50 -6.46 13.40
CA LEU A 80 -3.19 -6.09 12.16
C LEU A 80 -4.54 -5.44 12.43
N VAL A 81 -5.33 -5.98 13.36
CA VAL A 81 -6.63 -5.42 13.76
C VAL A 81 -6.45 -4.03 14.36
N LEU A 82 -5.49 -3.86 15.27
CA LEU A 82 -5.17 -2.57 15.88
C LEU A 82 -4.75 -1.54 14.84
N GLY A 83 -3.84 -1.92 13.94
CA GLY A 83 -3.39 -1.07 12.84
C GLY A 83 -4.53 -0.65 11.91
N ALA A 84 -5.42 -1.58 11.55
CA ALA A 84 -6.58 -1.27 10.72
C ALA A 84 -7.61 -0.38 11.43
N ARG A 85 -7.83 -0.57 12.74
CA ARG A 85 -8.67 0.32 13.57
C ARG A 85 -8.08 1.73 13.61
N TRP A 86 -6.76 1.84 13.77
CA TRP A 86 -6.06 3.11 13.72
C TRP A 86 -6.22 3.81 12.35
N VAL A 87 -6.00 3.08 11.26
CA VAL A 87 -6.20 3.60 9.90
C VAL A 87 -7.62 4.08 9.67
N LYS A 88 -8.63 3.34 10.15
CA LYS A 88 -10.05 3.73 10.04
C LYS A 88 -10.34 5.08 10.70
N GLN A 89 -9.60 5.42 11.76
CA GLN A 89 -9.80 6.68 12.50
C GLN A 89 -8.96 7.84 11.97
N GLN A 90 -7.81 7.52 11.37
CA GLN A 90 -6.79 8.50 11.00
C GLN A 90 -6.76 8.79 9.50
N GLY A 91 -7.19 7.83 8.68
CA GLY A 91 -7.20 7.92 7.22
C GLY A 91 -8.44 8.63 6.66
N ASP A 92 -8.44 8.83 5.35
CA ASP A 92 -9.65 9.17 4.61
C ASP A 92 -10.56 7.94 4.44
N ASP A 93 -11.82 8.17 4.03
CA ASP A 93 -12.80 7.09 3.83
C ASP A 93 -12.31 5.97 2.92
N GLY A 94 -11.57 6.31 1.85
CA GLY A 94 -11.01 5.31 0.93
C GLY A 94 -9.98 4.41 1.60
N LEU A 95 -9.12 4.97 2.46
CA LEU A 95 -8.13 4.20 3.21
C LEU A 95 -8.79 3.41 4.34
N ALA A 96 -9.78 3.98 5.00
CA ALA A 96 -10.57 3.30 6.03
C ALA A 96 -11.30 2.07 5.45
N GLN A 97 -11.94 2.23 4.27
CA GLN A 97 -12.60 1.13 3.58
C GLN A 97 -11.60 0.07 3.11
N ALA A 98 -10.43 0.48 2.63
CA ALA A 98 -9.38 -0.46 2.23
C ALA A 98 -8.87 -1.30 3.42
N ALA A 99 -8.69 -0.68 4.59
CA ALA A 99 -8.33 -1.40 5.81
C ALA A 99 -9.40 -2.40 6.25
N ALA A 100 -10.68 -2.01 6.21
CA ALA A 100 -11.80 -2.89 6.51
C ALA A 100 -11.86 -4.09 5.54
N ASN A 101 -11.69 -3.84 4.24
CA ASN A 101 -11.67 -4.89 3.23
C ASN A 101 -10.48 -5.86 3.41
N ALA A 102 -9.31 -5.35 3.80
CA ALA A 102 -8.14 -6.19 4.08
C ALA A 102 -8.41 -7.12 5.27
N LEU A 103 -8.94 -6.58 6.38
CA LEU A 103 -9.32 -7.41 7.54
C LEU A 103 -10.39 -8.45 7.20
N ALA A 104 -11.39 -8.10 6.40
CA ALA A 104 -12.43 -9.04 5.98
C ALA A 104 -11.85 -10.22 5.17
N LYS A 105 -10.88 -9.96 4.29
CA LYS A 105 -10.16 -11.01 3.54
C LYS A 105 -9.34 -11.91 4.46
N ILE A 106 -8.64 -11.33 5.44
CA ILE A 106 -7.87 -12.08 6.44
C ILE A 106 -8.83 -12.96 7.26
N ALA A 107 -9.90 -12.39 7.81
CA ALA A 107 -10.90 -13.09 8.61
C ALA A 107 -11.55 -14.26 7.84
N THR A 108 -11.77 -14.11 6.53
CA THR A 108 -12.33 -15.19 5.69
C THR A 108 -11.36 -16.36 5.54
N ALA A 109 -10.06 -16.12 5.52
CA ALA A 109 -9.02 -17.13 5.39
C ALA A 109 -8.59 -17.73 6.74
N THR A 110 -9.00 -17.15 7.85
CA THR A 110 -8.56 -17.50 9.21
C THR A 110 -9.49 -18.56 9.83
N PRO A 111 -8.98 -19.58 10.58
CA PRO A 111 -9.77 -20.51 11.39
C PRO A 111 -10.72 -19.78 12.35
N ARG A 112 -11.78 -20.49 12.79
CA ARG A 112 -12.86 -19.86 13.59
C ARG A 112 -12.36 -19.30 14.92
N ASP A 113 -11.55 -20.05 15.64
CA ASP A 113 -10.94 -19.67 16.93
C ASP A 113 -10.12 -18.37 16.85
N LEU A 114 -9.26 -18.26 15.86
CA LEU A 114 -8.47 -17.03 15.62
C LEU A 114 -9.34 -15.87 15.11
N ARG A 115 -10.41 -16.15 14.37
CA ARG A 115 -11.37 -15.13 13.93
C ARG A 115 -12.14 -14.54 15.11
N ASP A 116 -12.55 -15.39 16.05
CA ASP A 116 -13.23 -14.96 17.27
C ASP A 116 -12.27 -14.09 18.12
N ALA A 117 -10.99 -14.47 18.24
CA ALA A 117 -9.96 -13.66 18.88
C ALA A 117 -9.78 -12.29 18.21
N MET A 118 -9.80 -12.21 16.86
CA MET A 118 -9.77 -10.94 16.14
C MET A 118 -10.97 -10.04 16.46
N ALA A 119 -12.14 -10.60 16.65
CA ALA A 119 -13.36 -9.86 16.99
C ALA A 119 -13.36 -9.37 18.43
N GLU A 120 -12.84 -10.18 19.35
CA GLU A 120 -12.85 -9.97 20.80
C GLU A 120 -11.61 -9.23 21.33
N THR A 121 -10.67 -8.83 20.45
CA THR A 121 -9.46 -8.13 20.91
C THR A 121 -9.80 -6.94 21.80
N SER A 122 -9.15 -6.88 22.96
CA SER A 122 -9.29 -5.80 23.94
C SER A 122 -8.56 -4.50 23.52
N LEU A 123 -7.79 -4.56 22.44
CA LEU A 123 -7.04 -3.41 21.95
C LEU A 123 -7.96 -2.39 21.29
N TRP A 124 -7.99 -1.21 21.86
CA TRP A 124 -8.88 -0.12 21.44
C TRP A 124 -8.07 1.11 21.01
N VAL A 125 -8.49 1.73 19.92
CA VAL A 125 -7.94 2.99 19.45
C VAL A 125 -8.88 4.11 19.87
N PRO A 126 -8.45 5.04 20.76
CA PRO A 126 -9.30 6.16 21.16
C PRO A 126 -9.70 6.99 19.95
N GLY A 127 -11.02 7.16 19.77
CA GLY A 127 -11.57 7.93 18.66
C GLY A 127 -11.30 9.41 18.79
N ARG A 128 -10.34 9.93 18.06
CA ARG A 128 -10.26 11.37 17.79
C ARG A 128 -10.62 11.56 16.33
N ARG A 129 -11.87 11.87 16.03
CA ARG A 129 -12.29 12.21 14.67
C ARG A 129 -11.46 13.38 14.16
N VAL A 130 -10.81 13.17 13.04
CA VAL A 130 -10.18 14.25 12.28
C VAL A 130 -11.30 15.20 11.84
N PRO A 131 -11.12 16.52 11.91
CA PRO A 131 -12.11 17.45 11.38
C PRO A 131 -12.40 17.15 9.90
N VAL A 132 -13.67 17.22 9.52
CA VAL A 132 -14.15 16.94 8.14
C VAL A 132 -13.36 17.74 7.09
N SER A 133 -12.97 18.99 7.41
CA SER A 133 -12.12 19.82 6.57
C SER A 133 -10.76 19.18 6.24
N THR A 134 -10.19 18.43 7.19
CA THR A 134 -8.90 17.75 6.99
C THR A 134 -9.06 16.49 6.12
N GLU A 135 -10.18 15.77 6.25
CA GLU A 135 -10.45 14.57 5.44
C GLU A 135 -10.55 14.90 3.95
N ALA A 136 -11.15 16.03 3.60
CA ALA A 136 -11.33 16.46 2.21
C ALA A 136 -10.01 16.52 1.42
N PHE A 137 -8.88 16.82 2.09
CA PHE A 137 -7.57 16.96 1.44
C PHE A 137 -6.67 15.73 1.54
N LEU A 138 -7.00 14.74 2.38
CA LEU A 138 -6.19 13.53 2.52
C LEU A 138 -6.17 12.70 1.24
N LYS A 139 -7.33 12.46 0.64
CA LYS A 139 -7.44 11.69 -0.61
C LYS A 139 -6.73 12.37 -1.77
N PRO A 140 -6.97 13.66 -2.09
CA PRO A 140 -6.23 14.39 -3.12
C PRO A 140 -4.71 14.39 -2.90
N ALA A 141 -4.25 14.57 -1.67
CA ALA A 141 -2.83 14.53 -1.34
C ALA A 141 -2.21 13.16 -1.61
N ARG A 142 -2.89 12.07 -1.20
CA ARG A 142 -2.43 10.70 -1.45
C ARG A 142 -2.39 10.36 -2.95
N GLU A 143 -3.39 10.81 -3.71
CA GLU A 143 -3.44 10.61 -5.16
C GLU A 143 -2.31 11.39 -5.86
N ALA A 144 -2.07 12.64 -5.47
CA ALA A 144 -0.96 13.43 -5.98
C ALA A 144 0.41 12.80 -5.68
N ILE A 145 0.60 12.26 -4.46
CA ILE A 145 1.82 11.52 -4.09
C ILE A 145 1.99 10.26 -4.94
N ARG A 146 0.91 9.48 -5.13
CA ARG A 146 0.94 8.21 -5.89
C ARG A 146 1.27 8.43 -7.36
N ASN A 147 0.69 9.48 -7.94
CA ASN A 147 0.82 9.80 -9.36
C ASN A 147 2.00 10.73 -9.67
N GLU A 148 2.74 11.17 -8.65
CA GLU A 148 3.83 12.14 -8.76
C GLU A 148 3.37 13.46 -9.41
N HIS A 149 2.15 13.91 -9.08
CA HIS A 149 1.59 15.15 -9.60
C HIS A 149 1.81 16.32 -8.65
N LYS A 150 2.03 17.49 -9.23
CA LYS A 150 2.06 18.75 -8.47
C LYS A 150 0.69 19.02 -7.86
N LEU A 151 0.70 19.52 -6.64
CA LEU A 151 -0.48 19.94 -5.90
C LEU A 151 -0.47 21.45 -5.75
N ARG A 152 -1.49 22.14 -6.26
CA ARG A 152 -1.74 23.54 -5.97
C ARG A 152 -2.64 23.63 -4.75
N MET A 153 -2.30 24.48 -3.80
CA MET A 153 -3.10 24.68 -2.59
C MET A 153 -3.10 26.12 -2.10
N ALA A 154 -4.22 26.55 -1.55
CA ALA A 154 -4.33 27.76 -0.72
C ALA A 154 -3.97 27.36 0.71
N TYR A 155 -2.92 27.96 1.25
CA TYR A 155 -2.37 27.61 2.55
C TYR A 155 -2.33 28.82 3.48
N ARG A 156 -2.81 28.63 4.70
CA ARG A 156 -2.73 29.62 5.79
C ARG A 156 -1.60 29.23 6.73
N ASP A 157 -0.61 30.08 6.87
CA ASP A 157 0.52 29.84 7.76
C ASP A 157 0.16 30.05 9.24
N GLU A 158 1.17 29.95 10.10
CA GLU A 158 1.01 30.07 11.56
C GLU A 158 0.65 31.49 11.99
N ALA A 159 1.09 32.48 11.23
CA ALA A 159 0.78 33.87 11.44
C ALA A 159 -0.60 34.29 10.86
N GLY A 160 -1.33 33.32 10.24
CA GLY A 160 -2.62 33.58 9.61
C GLY A 160 -2.54 34.10 8.18
N SER A 161 -1.35 34.29 7.62
CA SER A 161 -1.15 34.81 6.26
C SER A 161 -1.51 33.73 5.22
N GLU A 162 -2.32 34.09 4.25
CA GLU A 162 -2.73 33.20 3.16
C GLU A 162 -1.77 33.31 1.98
N SER A 163 -1.53 32.20 1.32
CA SER A 163 -0.67 32.13 0.15
C SER A 163 -1.00 30.91 -0.71
N THR A 164 -0.90 31.07 -2.03
CA THR A 164 -0.99 29.97 -2.97
C THR A 164 0.36 29.29 -3.07
N ARG A 165 0.36 27.95 -2.96
CA ARG A 165 1.55 27.10 -3.05
C ARG A 165 1.39 26.08 -4.16
N VAL A 166 2.47 25.87 -4.91
CA VAL A 166 2.63 24.69 -5.75
C VAL A 166 3.67 23.80 -5.07
N VAL A 167 3.28 22.57 -4.80
CA VAL A 167 4.07 21.62 -4.02
C VAL A 167 4.21 20.31 -4.79
N TRP A 168 5.36 19.67 -4.70
CA TRP A 168 5.61 18.31 -5.16
C TRP A 168 5.52 17.39 -3.94
N PRO A 169 4.36 16.83 -3.68
CA PRO A 169 4.15 16.05 -2.47
C PRO A 169 4.79 14.67 -2.61
N PHE A 170 5.50 14.21 -1.58
CA PHE A 170 6.16 12.91 -1.60
C PHE A 170 5.84 12.05 -0.37
N ALA A 171 5.38 12.63 0.73
CA ALA A 171 5.01 11.90 1.94
C ALA A 171 3.84 12.57 2.67
N LEU A 172 3.05 11.72 3.35
CA LEU A 172 2.00 12.13 4.28
C LEU A 172 2.28 11.48 5.62
N ALA A 173 2.47 12.29 6.65
CA ALA A 173 2.73 11.85 8.01
C ALA A 173 1.51 12.07 8.91
N PHE A 174 1.30 11.10 9.81
CA PHE A 174 0.20 11.07 10.77
C PHE A 174 0.79 11.20 12.18
N PHE A 175 0.61 12.35 12.78
CA PHE A 175 0.95 12.61 14.17
C PHE A 175 -0.32 12.64 15.02
N GLU A 176 -0.20 12.60 16.33
CA GLU A 176 -1.33 12.75 17.25
C GLU A 176 -2.13 14.01 16.95
N GLY A 177 -3.30 13.84 16.37
CA GLY A 177 -4.23 14.92 16.03
C GLY A 177 -3.80 15.84 14.88
N ARG A 178 -2.71 15.54 14.16
CA ARG A 178 -2.23 16.35 13.05
C ARG A 178 -1.87 15.48 11.85
N ARG A 179 -2.10 16.03 10.65
CA ARG A 179 -1.69 15.43 9.39
C ARG A 179 -0.75 16.40 8.70
N ILE A 180 0.40 15.91 8.29
CA ILE A 180 1.46 16.72 7.69
C ILE A 180 1.73 16.20 6.29
N LEU A 181 1.60 17.08 5.31
CA LEU A 181 2.05 16.85 3.94
C LEU A 181 3.48 17.34 3.80
N ALA A 182 4.41 16.43 3.52
CA ALA A 182 5.78 16.78 3.18
C ALA A 182 5.93 16.90 1.66
N GLY A 183 6.58 17.95 1.21
CA GLY A 183 6.77 18.24 -0.21
C GLY A 183 7.84 19.28 -0.50
N TRP A 184 8.30 19.31 -1.73
CA TRP A 184 9.11 20.41 -2.25
C TRP A 184 8.19 21.58 -2.61
N CYS A 185 8.44 22.75 -2.06
CA CYS A 185 7.66 23.95 -2.31
C CYS A 185 8.33 24.78 -3.40
N GLU A 186 7.69 24.97 -4.55
CA GLU A 186 8.24 25.78 -5.66
C GLU A 186 8.49 27.22 -5.23
N LEU A 187 7.55 27.84 -4.49
CA LEU A 187 7.66 29.22 -4.03
C LEU A 187 8.87 29.46 -3.11
N ARG A 188 9.26 28.46 -2.32
CA ARG A 188 10.37 28.59 -1.36
C ARG A 188 11.64 27.86 -1.81
N SER A 189 11.57 27.11 -2.90
CA SER A 189 12.66 26.28 -3.44
C SER A 189 13.32 25.43 -2.35
N SER A 190 12.50 24.82 -1.48
CA SER A 190 12.96 24.01 -0.34
C SER A 190 11.91 23.00 0.09
N PHE A 191 12.33 21.97 0.83
CA PHE A 191 11.41 21.04 1.49
C PHE A 191 10.61 21.76 2.57
N ARG A 192 9.32 21.48 2.64
CA ARG A 192 8.40 22.04 3.60
C ARG A 192 7.40 21.03 4.10
N HIS A 193 6.92 21.28 5.31
CA HIS A 193 5.90 20.53 5.99
C HIS A 193 4.63 21.36 6.09
N PHE A 194 3.55 20.89 5.50
CA PHE A 194 2.28 21.59 5.47
C PHE A 194 1.27 20.85 6.34
N ARG A 195 0.71 21.52 7.31
CA ARG A 195 -0.40 21.00 8.09
C ARG A 195 -1.64 20.95 7.20
N ILE A 196 -2.26 19.76 7.10
CA ILE A 196 -3.45 19.56 6.25
C ILE A 196 -4.63 20.42 6.73
N ASP A 197 -4.78 20.61 8.04
CA ASP A 197 -5.84 21.42 8.64
C ASP A 197 -5.70 22.94 8.37
N ARG A 198 -4.61 23.38 7.76
CA ARG A 198 -4.35 24.77 7.33
C ARG A 198 -4.50 24.96 5.81
N ILE A 199 -4.91 23.92 5.10
CA ILE A 199 -5.20 23.99 3.67
C ILE A 199 -6.67 24.40 3.51
N ALA A 200 -6.92 25.51 2.84
CA ALA A 200 -8.27 25.97 2.53
C ALA A 200 -8.81 25.30 1.25
N GLU A 201 -7.95 25.18 0.25
CA GLU A 201 -8.25 24.52 -1.01
C GLU A 201 -7.02 23.75 -1.51
N ALA A 202 -7.22 22.61 -2.15
CA ALA A 202 -6.17 21.88 -2.82
C ALA A 202 -6.69 21.11 -4.03
N GLY A 203 -5.89 21.06 -5.09
CA GLY A 203 -6.18 20.32 -6.29
C GLY A 203 -4.90 19.91 -7.03
N SER A 204 -4.94 18.77 -7.69
CA SER A 204 -3.88 18.37 -8.60
C SER A 204 -3.82 19.35 -9.77
N THR A 205 -2.62 19.73 -10.19
CA THR A 205 -2.44 20.52 -11.42
C THR A 205 -2.54 19.67 -12.67
N GLY A 206 -2.51 18.32 -12.53
CA GLY A 206 -2.38 17.39 -13.63
C GLY A 206 -0.95 17.24 -14.16
N GLU A 207 -0.03 18.10 -13.75
CA GLU A 207 1.37 18.06 -14.15
C GLU A 207 2.17 17.14 -13.22
N ARG A 208 3.02 16.30 -13.80
CA ARG A 208 4.03 15.57 -13.03
C ARG A 208 5.16 16.51 -12.63
N TYR A 209 5.68 16.32 -11.42
CA TYR A 209 6.90 17.04 -11.04
C TYR A 209 8.15 16.37 -11.65
N PRO A 210 9.26 17.13 -11.88
CA PRO A 210 10.39 16.66 -12.70
C PRO A 210 11.31 15.65 -12.01
N ALA A 211 11.10 15.35 -10.73
CA ALA A 211 11.89 14.40 -9.96
C ALA A 211 11.07 13.15 -9.63
N HIS A 212 11.71 12.01 -9.39
CA HIS A 212 11.01 10.85 -8.84
C HIS A 212 10.73 11.04 -7.34
N ARG A 213 9.59 10.52 -6.89
CA ARG A 213 9.20 10.58 -5.48
C ARG A 213 10.26 9.98 -4.55
N SER A 214 10.86 8.86 -4.95
CA SER A 214 11.95 8.20 -4.22
C SER A 214 13.14 9.11 -3.96
N ASP A 215 13.53 9.91 -4.98
CA ASP A 215 14.68 10.79 -4.88
C ASP A 215 14.40 11.99 -3.95
N LEU A 216 13.19 12.55 -4.04
CA LEU A 216 12.75 13.61 -3.14
C LEU A 216 12.73 13.11 -1.69
N LEU A 217 12.21 11.91 -1.46
CA LEU A 217 12.14 11.31 -0.14
C LEU A 217 13.55 11.04 0.44
N ALA A 218 14.47 10.51 -0.38
CA ALA A 218 15.85 10.26 0.03
C ALA A 218 16.59 11.56 0.39
N ARG A 219 16.45 12.62 -0.44
CA ARG A 219 17.03 13.93 -0.17
C ARG A 219 16.47 14.58 1.09
N TRP A 220 15.16 14.51 1.28
CA TRP A 220 14.48 15.04 2.44
C TRP A 220 14.91 14.35 3.75
N ARG A 221 15.00 13.00 3.74
CA ARG A 221 15.51 12.23 4.89
C ARG A 221 16.93 12.63 5.26
N LYS A 222 17.80 12.79 4.26
CA LYS A 222 19.17 13.22 4.46
C LYS A 222 19.26 14.63 5.07
N GLU A 223 18.41 15.55 4.61
CA GLU A 223 18.38 16.93 5.12
C GLU A 223 17.91 17.00 6.57
N LEU A 224 16.97 16.15 6.97
CA LEU A 224 16.44 16.10 8.33
C LEU A 224 17.18 15.11 9.26
N ALA A 225 18.19 14.40 8.78
CA ALA A 225 18.86 13.32 9.49
C ALA A 225 17.89 12.26 10.07
N ILE A 226 16.82 11.95 9.34
CA ILE A 226 15.81 10.95 9.72
C ILE A 226 16.34 9.55 9.35
N ASP A 227 16.38 8.66 10.35
CA ASP A 227 16.68 7.24 10.14
C ASP A 227 15.57 6.59 9.28
N PRO A 228 15.90 5.88 8.19
CA PRO A 228 14.93 5.22 7.35
C PRO A 228 14.10 4.13 8.06
N ASP A 229 14.59 3.60 9.19
CA ASP A 229 13.99 2.50 9.95
C ASP A 229 13.27 2.96 11.25
N SER A 230 13.15 4.26 11.48
CA SER A 230 12.44 4.84 12.63
C SER A 230 10.95 5.09 12.37
#